data_7021330e4e864e05a14605da3a052562
#
_entry.id   7021330e4e864e05a14605da3a052562
#
_cell.length_a   1.000
_cell.length_b   1.000
_cell.length_c   1.000
_cell.angle_alpha   90.00
_cell.angle_beta   90.00
_cell.angle_gamma   90.00
#
_symmetry.space_group_name_H-M   'P 1'
#
loop_
_entity.id
_entity.type
_entity.pdbx_description
1 polymer ?
#
loop_
_entity_poly.entity_id
_entity_poly.type
_entity_poly.pdbx_seq_one_letter_code
_entity_poly.pdbx_strand_id
1 'polypeptide(L)'
;MIPKSEKKQHYVYSADVAEAQYMHCIQKLAQVLTECYRDELTCFTQYLYKTGVYLSVRNTLRMKVPLLIDQKFKMPKNLIDSKESHNFICSVYTYLVEQMHLAINQMLECRFTQDLENHLNLKLVYFYAEEAYELGNFEEARDYYTKVIASNKTDPHPWTQYAIFLKKIGDIERAKECCLEAITLNHRHAMALLVYAMILFENKEYKESEIFLRAITYLYPRFFEGWTILHLFFIRTEYYPGVDLTLRIAKKCMQDKSRTIILDQEPLSWTTIHCPDDNVYMVVTTFLLKLNFCELAALALAQEMENSGRSMHVLYYMAVEHYMSGKYENALSHLEEIRCDYGMDYSVSSLTGHCYFKIGNTEKAIECYEFARMLFDRPDDLHLVEVRLGYYYYDTGNFDRARKIFLSACKSSPTCLTWLGVGISCYELNQFHEAEMSLSEANRINNHNVDVWGYLCLLNMTLERYDEFAQCYTEMIKYQNNLKDRKLWLRITNLMKALDYAPPNLKQANDGGS
;
A
#
# COMPACT_ATOMS: atom_id res chain seq x y z
N MET A 1 74.04 -1.51 -6.36
CA MET A 1 73.06 -2.34 -5.61
C MET A 1 71.75 -2.15 -6.27
N ILE A 2 71.23 -3.17 -6.96
CA ILE A 2 69.92 -3.18 -7.57
C ILE A 2 68.91 -3.51 -6.45
N PRO A 3 67.86 -2.70 -6.18
CA PRO A 3 66.89 -3.04 -5.17
C PRO A 3 66.15 -4.33 -5.55
N LYS A 4 66.13 -5.29 -4.63
CA LYS A 4 65.35 -6.52 -4.79
C LYS A 4 63.87 -6.14 -4.98
N SER A 5 63.29 -6.64 -6.09
CA SER A 5 61.85 -6.49 -6.34
C SER A 5 61.06 -7.11 -5.19
N GLU A 6 60.19 -6.33 -4.58
CA GLU A 6 59.22 -6.85 -3.62
C GLU A 6 58.43 -7.99 -4.27
N LYS A 7 58.41 -9.15 -3.60
CA LYS A 7 57.58 -10.26 -4.00
C LYS A 7 56.14 -9.77 -4.03
N LYS A 8 55.55 -9.64 -5.23
CA LYS A 8 54.11 -9.45 -5.37
C LYS A 8 53.45 -10.58 -4.60
N GLN A 9 52.72 -10.24 -3.54
CA GLN A 9 51.83 -11.17 -2.88
C GLN A 9 50.85 -11.68 -3.93
N HIS A 10 50.96 -12.94 -4.29
CA HIS A 10 49.94 -13.63 -5.09
C HIS A 10 48.69 -13.73 -4.21
N TYR A 11 47.75 -12.83 -4.40
CA TYR A 11 46.43 -13.01 -3.88
C TYR A 11 45.84 -14.26 -4.56
N VAL A 12 45.65 -15.31 -3.79
CA VAL A 12 44.88 -16.49 -4.23
C VAL A 12 43.43 -16.05 -4.29
N TYR A 13 43.00 -15.63 -5.46
CA TYR A 13 41.57 -15.39 -5.69
C TYR A 13 40.87 -16.75 -5.69
N SER A 14 39.98 -16.97 -4.73
CA SER A 14 39.10 -18.14 -4.75
C SER A 14 38.15 -18.06 -5.96
N ALA A 15 37.65 -19.21 -6.43
CA ALA A 15 36.66 -19.25 -7.51
C ALA A 15 35.46 -18.36 -7.21
N ASP A 16 35.02 -18.34 -5.95
CA ASP A 16 33.89 -17.55 -5.47
C ASP A 16 34.10 -16.04 -5.62
N VAL A 17 35.32 -15.55 -5.37
CA VAL A 17 35.67 -14.13 -5.54
C VAL A 17 35.68 -13.75 -7.03
N ALA A 18 36.22 -14.63 -7.90
CA ALA A 18 36.21 -14.39 -9.35
C ALA A 18 34.80 -14.40 -9.93
N GLU A 19 33.93 -15.29 -9.46
CA GLU A 19 32.52 -15.38 -9.81
C GLU A 19 31.76 -14.11 -9.37
N ALA A 20 31.92 -13.69 -8.12
CA ALA A 20 31.32 -12.47 -7.60
C ALA A 20 31.73 -11.22 -8.39
N GLN A 21 33.00 -11.13 -8.81
CA GLN A 21 33.49 -10.02 -9.61
C GLN A 21 32.95 -10.05 -11.06
N TYR A 22 32.77 -11.22 -11.65
CA TYR A 22 32.12 -11.39 -12.94
C TYR A 22 30.64 -10.95 -12.88
N MET A 23 29.90 -11.44 -11.88
CA MET A 23 28.52 -11.07 -11.61
C MET A 23 28.35 -9.55 -11.46
N HIS A 24 29.19 -8.92 -10.64
CA HIS A 24 29.17 -7.48 -10.42
C HIS A 24 29.44 -6.68 -11.71
N CYS A 25 30.34 -7.15 -12.58
CA CYS A 25 30.61 -6.51 -13.87
C CYS A 25 29.37 -6.56 -14.78
N ILE A 26 28.69 -7.70 -14.86
CA ILE A 26 27.46 -7.87 -15.64
C ILE A 26 26.34 -6.99 -15.09
N GLN A 27 26.16 -6.95 -13.76
CA GLN A 27 25.15 -6.12 -13.11
C GLN A 27 25.35 -4.63 -13.43
N LYS A 28 26.58 -4.12 -13.36
CA LYS A 28 26.88 -2.71 -13.74
C LYS A 28 26.55 -2.41 -15.20
N LEU A 29 26.88 -3.32 -16.10
CA LEU A 29 26.55 -3.14 -17.53
C LEU A 29 25.05 -3.12 -17.75
N ALA A 30 24.31 -4.06 -17.14
CA ALA A 30 22.87 -4.12 -17.25
C ALA A 30 22.23 -2.87 -16.64
N GLN A 31 22.77 -2.34 -15.55
CA GLN A 31 22.31 -1.11 -14.92
C GLN A 31 22.41 0.09 -15.86
N VAL A 32 23.57 0.33 -16.46
CA VAL A 32 23.76 1.44 -17.40
C VAL A 32 22.85 1.30 -18.61
N LEU A 33 22.69 0.07 -19.12
CA LEU A 33 21.81 -0.21 -20.25
C LEU A 33 20.35 0.17 -19.94
N THR A 34 19.84 -0.25 -18.77
CA THR A 34 18.45 -0.01 -18.40
C THR A 34 18.16 1.44 -18.01
N GLU A 35 19.10 2.14 -17.37
CA GLU A 35 18.92 3.53 -16.92
C GLU A 35 19.00 4.54 -18.07
N CYS A 36 19.95 4.33 -19.00
CA CYS A 36 20.27 5.33 -20.01
C CYS A 36 19.82 4.98 -21.43
N TYR A 37 19.58 3.68 -21.75
CA TYR A 37 19.47 3.20 -23.15
C TYR A 37 18.38 2.14 -23.35
N ARG A 38 17.25 2.26 -22.69
CA ARG A 38 16.18 1.23 -22.66
C ARG A 38 15.88 0.57 -24.02
N ASP A 39 15.81 1.35 -25.09
CA ASP A 39 15.38 0.88 -26.42
C ASP A 39 16.43 1.09 -27.54
N GLU A 40 17.61 1.66 -27.22
CA GLU A 40 18.61 2.05 -28.22
C GLU A 40 19.98 1.35 -28.01
N LEU A 41 20.02 0.06 -28.36
CA LEU A 41 21.25 -0.77 -28.29
C LEU A 41 22.43 -0.19 -29.08
N THR A 42 22.17 0.50 -30.19
CA THR A 42 23.19 1.16 -31.01
C THR A 42 23.83 2.35 -30.29
N CYS A 43 23.02 3.15 -29.63
CA CYS A 43 23.49 4.29 -28.81
C CYS A 43 24.27 3.81 -27.59
N PHE A 44 23.85 2.72 -26.96
CA PHE A 44 24.59 2.09 -25.86
C PHE A 44 25.97 1.58 -26.29
N THR A 45 26.09 0.93 -27.43
CA THR A 45 27.36 0.48 -27.97
C THR A 45 28.29 1.66 -28.26
N GLN A 46 27.79 2.73 -28.86
CA GLN A 46 28.56 3.96 -29.09
C GLN A 46 29.01 4.63 -27.79
N TYR A 47 28.17 4.65 -26.77
CA TYR A 47 28.50 5.14 -25.43
C TYR A 47 29.69 4.36 -24.84
N LEU A 48 29.63 3.02 -24.85
CA LEU A 48 30.69 2.16 -24.33
C LEU A 48 32.05 2.44 -24.99
N TYR A 49 32.04 2.69 -26.31
CA TYR A 49 33.27 3.02 -27.06
C TYR A 49 33.76 4.46 -26.77
N LYS A 50 32.85 5.44 -26.78
CA LYS A 50 33.22 6.87 -26.57
C LYS A 50 33.72 7.15 -25.17
N THR A 51 33.17 6.51 -24.16
CA THR A 51 33.56 6.71 -22.74
C THR A 51 34.72 5.85 -22.30
N GLY A 52 35.21 4.95 -23.15
CA GLY A 52 36.27 4.00 -22.80
C GLY A 52 35.85 2.87 -21.86
N VAL A 53 34.55 2.83 -21.45
CA VAL A 53 33.99 1.79 -20.58
C VAL A 53 34.14 0.41 -21.20
N TYR A 54 34.00 0.30 -22.54
CA TYR A 54 34.22 -0.96 -23.26
C TYR A 54 35.62 -1.54 -22.99
N LEU A 55 36.67 -0.72 -23.04
CA LEU A 55 38.03 -1.17 -22.78
C LEU A 55 38.23 -1.60 -21.33
N SER A 56 37.64 -0.89 -20.38
CA SER A 56 37.65 -1.24 -18.96
C SER A 56 36.97 -2.58 -18.71
N VAL A 57 35.75 -2.76 -19.21
CA VAL A 57 34.98 -4.00 -19.11
C VAL A 57 35.72 -5.17 -19.76
N ARG A 58 36.20 -4.98 -20.99
CA ARG A 58 36.99 -5.99 -21.73
C ARG A 58 38.23 -6.41 -20.95
N ASN A 59 38.98 -5.46 -20.41
CA ASN A 59 40.16 -5.76 -19.62
C ASN A 59 39.84 -6.50 -18.32
N THR A 60 38.76 -6.10 -17.63
CA THR A 60 38.29 -6.80 -16.43
C THR A 60 37.90 -8.23 -16.75
N LEU A 61 37.07 -8.44 -17.77
CA LEU A 61 36.63 -9.77 -18.18
C LEU A 61 37.81 -10.63 -18.65
N ARG A 62 38.73 -10.06 -19.43
CA ARG A 62 39.93 -10.74 -19.91
C ARG A 62 40.83 -11.23 -18.79
N MET A 63 40.84 -10.54 -17.64
CA MET A 63 41.64 -10.95 -16.47
C MET A 63 40.91 -11.94 -15.59
N LYS A 64 39.60 -11.87 -15.48
CA LYS A 64 38.79 -12.62 -14.51
C LYS A 64 38.21 -13.93 -15.06
N VAL A 65 37.73 -13.93 -16.30
CA VAL A 65 37.15 -15.12 -16.94
C VAL A 65 38.13 -16.28 -17.01
N PRO A 66 39.41 -16.13 -17.43
CA PRO A 66 40.37 -17.22 -17.42
C PRO A 66 40.59 -17.80 -16.02
N LEU A 67 40.68 -16.97 -14.98
CA LEU A 67 40.86 -17.42 -13.59
C LEU A 67 39.66 -18.24 -13.12
N LEU A 68 38.45 -17.84 -13.50
CA LEU A 68 37.23 -18.58 -13.19
C LEU A 68 37.19 -19.94 -13.90
N ILE A 69 37.61 -19.97 -15.18
CA ILE A 69 37.66 -21.19 -15.96
C ILE A 69 38.68 -22.16 -15.39
N ASP A 70 39.88 -21.70 -15.09
CA ASP A 70 40.96 -22.53 -14.54
C ASP A 70 40.59 -23.17 -13.19
N GLN A 71 39.76 -22.52 -12.41
CA GLN A 71 39.33 -22.99 -11.11
C GLN A 71 38.13 -23.97 -11.17
N LYS A 72 37.17 -23.72 -12.06
CA LYS A 72 35.94 -24.53 -12.15
C LYS A 72 35.99 -25.67 -13.18
N PHE A 73 36.79 -25.52 -14.22
CA PHE A 73 36.87 -26.50 -15.30
C PHE A 73 38.26 -27.10 -15.41
N LYS A 74 38.34 -28.42 -15.62
CA LYS A 74 39.60 -29.06 -15.93
C LYS A 74 39.92 -28.88 -17.40
N MET A 75 41.03 -28.25 -17.71
CA MET A 75 41.50 -28.09 -19.10
C MET A 75 41.67 -29.46 -19.79
N PRO A 76 41.19 -29.66 -21.00
CA PRO A 76 41.42 -30.88 -21.77
C PRO A 76 42.91 -31.08 -22.03
N LYS A 77 43.39 -32.31 -21.86
CA LYS A 77 44.82 -32.66 -22.05
C LYS A 77 45.27 -32.53 -23.51
N ASN A 78 44.37 -32.68 -24.48
CA ASN A 78 44.65 -32.60 -25.90
C ASN A 78 43.77 -31.50 -26.53
N LEU A 79 44.32 -30.31 -26.68
CA LEU A 79 43.68 -29.20 -27.43
C LEU A 79 43.54 -29.48 -28.93
N ILE A 80 44.19 -30.53 -29.44
CA ILE A 80 44.17 -30.93 -30.87
C ILE A 80 42.94 -31.78 -31.20
N ASP A 81 42.29 -32.38 -30.20
CA ASP A 81 41.08 -33.16 -30.45
C ASP A 81 39.87 -32.20 -30.51
N SER A 82 39.39 -32.00 -31.76
CA SER A 82 38.31 -31.07 -32.10
C SER A 82 37.04 -31.31 -31.30
N LYS A 83 36.75 -32.54 -30.90
CA LYS A 83 35.53 -32.91 -30.19
C LYS A 83 35.59 -32.56 -28.68
N GLU A 84 36.71 -32.85 -28.05
CA GLU A 84 36.92 -32.49 -26.62
C GLU A 84 37.02 -30.99 -26.42
N SER A 85 37.72 -30.29 -27.31
CA SER A 85 37.80 -28.83 -27.30
C SER A 85 36.44 -28.19 -27.51
N HIS A 86 35.63 -28.70 -28.42
CA HIS A 86 34.28 -28.20 -28.69
C HIS A 86 33.35 -28.39 -27.45
N ASN A 87 33.34 -29.56 -26.85
CA ASN A 87 32.56 -29.84 -25.67
C ASN A 87 32.98 -28.97 -24.47
N PHE A 88 34.28 -28.74 -24.32
CA PHE A 88 34.82 -27.84 -23.29
C PHE A 88 34.34 -26.41 -23.50
N ILE A 89 34.46 -25.87 -24.74
CA ILE A 89 34.01 -24.51 -25.07
C ILE A 89 32.50 -24.37 -24.83
N CYS A 90 31.71 -25.38 -25.27
CA CYS A 90 30.26 -25.35 -25.01
C CYS A 90 29.91 -25.35 -23.53
N SER A 91 30.56 -26.17 -22.71
CA SER A 91 30.32 -26.22 -21.27
C SER A 91 30.68 -24.90 -20.56
N VAL A 92 31.82 -24.30 -20.93
CA VAL A 92 32.23 -22.97 -20.43
C VAL A 92 31.25 -21.88 -20.86
N TYR A 93 30.84 -21.88 -22.12
CA TYR A 93 29.88 -20.92 -22.66
C TYR A 93 28.54 -21.00 -21.92
N THR A 94 28.00 -22.21 -21.79
CA THR A 94 26.73 -22.45 -21.07
C THR A 94 26.82 -21.93 -19.64
N TYR A 95 27.88 -22.26 -18.93
CA TYR A 95 28.09 -21.80 -17.55
C TYR A 95 28.17 -20.26 -17.46
N LEU A 96 28.94 -19.59 -18.33
CA LEU A 96 29.04 -18.13 -18.31
C LEU A 96 27.71 -17.44 -18.63
N VAL A 97 26.93 -18.02 -19.53
CA VAL A 97 25.58 -17.51 -19.86
C VAL A 97 24.61 -17.72 -18.70
N GLU A 98 24.64 -18.88 -18.04
CA GLU A 98 23.85 -19.13 -16.83
C GLU A 98 24.18 -18.13 -15.72
N GLN A 99 25.49 -17.89 -15.44
CA GLN A 99 25.92 -16.90 -14.46
C GLN A 99 25.50 -15.48 -14.83
N MET A 100 25.50 -15.13 -16.13
CA MET A 100 25.00 -13.85 -16.61
C MET A 100 23.50 -13.70 -16.36
N HIS A 101 22.72 -14.73 -16.65
CA HIS A 101 21.27 -14.73 -16.36
C HIS A 101 20.98 -14.61 -14.86
N LEU A 102 21.73 -15.35 -14.02
CA LEU A 102 21.61 -15.24 -12.58
C LEU A 102 21.92 -13.82 -12.09
N ALA A 103 23.01 -13.20 -12.60
CA ALA A 103 23.37 -11.84 -12.24
C ALA A 103 22.30 -10.81 -12.62
N ILE A 104 21.70 -10.95 -13.80
CA ILE A 104 20.63 -10.07 -14.28
C ILE A 104 19.36 -10.28 -13.44
N ASN A 105 18.98 -11.53 -13.17
CA ASN A 105 17.80 -11.85 -12.36
C ASN A 105 17.95 -11.33 -10.93
N GLN A 106 19.12 -11.53 -10.28
CA GLN A 106 19.40 -10.97 -8.96
C GLN A 106 19.31 -9.44 -8.96
N MET A 107 19.82 -8.78 -10.01
CA MET A 107 19.71 -7.34 -10.15
C MET A 107 18.25 -6.89 -10.31
N LEU A 108 17.45 -7.61 -11.08
CA LEU A 108 16.02 -7.33 -11.24
C LEU A 108 15.26 -7.56 -9.93
N GLU A 109 15.53 -8.65 -9.22
CA GLU A 109 14.96 -8.91 -7.89
C GLU A 109 15.36 -7.83 -6.88
N CYS A 110 16.64 -7.45 -6.82
CA CYS A 110 17.11 -6.35 -5.97
C CYS A 110 16.51 -5.01 -6.38
N ARG A 111 16.27 -4.75 -7.68
CA ARG A 111 15.58 -3.54 -8.13
C ARG A 111 14.11 -3.56 -7.79
N PHE A 112 13.42 -4.68 -7.98
CA PHE A 112 12.02 -4.81 -7.55
C PHE A 112 11.86 -4.59 -6.05
N THR A 113 12.83 -4.99 -5.23
CA THR A 113 12.84 -4.69 -3.78
C THR A 113 13.30 -3.27 -3.47
N GLN A 114 14.30 -2.74 -4.16
CA GLN A 114 14.80 -1.36 -3.94
C GLN A 114 13.92 -0.29 -4.58
N ASP A 115 13.30 -0.53 -5.74
CA ASP A 115 12.34 0.41 -6.34
C ASP A 115 11.00 0.40 -5.58
N LEU A 116 10.63 -0.71 -4.95
CA LEU A 116 9.59 -0.75 -3.94
C LEU A 116 10.02 -0.04 -2.63
N GLU A 117 11.28 -0.10 -2.23
CA GLU A 117 11.78 0.56 -1.03
C GLU A 117 12.10 2.05 -1.24
N ASN A 118 12.59 2.46 -2.42
CA ASN A 118 13.02 3.85 -2.68
C ASN A 118 11.95 4.75 -3.31
N HIS A 119 10.86 4.19 -3.86
CA HIS A 119 9.72 4.91 -4.40
C HIS A 119 8.37 4.39 -3.89
N LEU A 120 8.35 3.85 -2.68
CA LEU A 120 7.09 3.74 -1.95
C LEU A 120 6.56 5.16 -1.83
N ASN A 121 5.68 5.54 -2.76
CA ASN A 121 4.89 6.72 -2.58
C ASN A 121 4.07 6.47 -1.31
N LEU A 122 4.55 6.98 -0.18
CA LEU A 122 3.97 6.74 1.14
C LEU A 122 2.46 6.98 1.13
N LYS A 123 2.01 7.96 0.32
CA LYS A 123 0.59 8.24 0.12
C LYS A 123 -0.17 7.06 -0.49
N LEU A 124 0.43 6.36 -1.46
CA LEU A 124 -0.20 5.17 -2.07
C LEU A 124 -0.26 3.99 -1.09
N VAL A 125 0.78 3.78 -0.30
CA VAL A 125 0.79 2.68 0.68
C VAL A 125 -0.26 2.89 1.77
N TYR A 126 -0.40 4.12 2.26
CA TYR A 126 -1.45 4.46 3.21
C TYR A 126 -2.84 4.36 2.58
N PHE A 127 -2.98 4.72 1.29
CA PHE A 127 -4.23 4.52 0.55
C PHE A 127 -4.60 3.03 0.45
N TYR A 128 -3.63 2.16 0.14
CA TYR A 128 -3.87 0.70 0.13
C TYR A 128 -4.21 0.15 1.52
N ALA A 129 -3.59 0.69 2.57
CA ALA A 129 -3.91 0.31 3.94
C ALA A 129 -5.34 0.72 4.34
N GLU A 130 -5.79 1.93 3.97
CA GLU A 130 -7.17 2.39 4.20
C GLU A 130 -8.19 1.60 3.35
N GLU A 131 -7.86 1.29 2.09
CA GLU A 131 -8.70 0.40 1.25
C GLU A 131 -8.87 -0.97 1.91
N ALA A 132 -7.77 -1.58 2.36
CA ALA A 132 -7.81 -2.87 3.04
C ALA A 132 -8.64 -2.80 4.34
N TYR A 133 -8.51 -1.72 5.11
CA TYR A 133 -9.32 -1.50 6.32
C TYR A 133 -10.82 -1.41 5.99
N GLU A 134 -11.24 -0.61 5.01
CA GLU A 134 -12.64 -0.43 4.63
C GLU A 134 -13.29 -1.73 4.12
N LEU A 135 -12.50 -2.62 3.54
CA LEU A 135 -12.92 -3.94 3.09
C LEU A 135 -12.82 -5.03 4.17
N GLY A 136 -12.39 -4.66 5.39
CA GLY A 136 -12.30 -5.57 6.53
C GLY A 136 -11.04 -6.45 6.57
N ASN A 137 -10.01 -6.14 5.76
CA ASN A 137 -8.75 -6.86 5.68
C ASN A 137 -7.72 -6.28 6.65
N PHE A 138 -7.96 -6.36 7.94
CA PHE A 138 -7.15 -5.71 8.96
C PHE A 138 -5.69 -6.20 9.00
N GLU A 139 -5.43 -7.47 8.73
CA GLU A 139 -4.05 -8.00 8.71
C GLU A 139 -3.26 -7.45 7.52
N GLU A 140 -3.87 -7.39 6.33
CA GLU A 140 -3.24 -6.79 5.16
C GLU A 140 -2.94 -5.30 5.37
N ALA A 141 -3.86 -4.56 5.99
CA ALA A 141 -3.64 -3.17 6.38
C ALA A 141 -2.46 -3.03 7.38
N ARG A 142 -2.36 -3.91 8.38
CA ARG A 142 -1.22 -3.96 9.31
C ARG A 142 0.11 -4.16 8.59
N ASP A 143 0.13 -5.07 7.62
CA ASP A 143 1.33 -5.36 6.83
C ASP A 143 1.83 -4.12 6.06
N TYR A 144 0.91 -3.33 5.50
CA TYR A 144 1.29 -2.07 4.85
C TYR A 144 1.92 -1.09 5.83
N TYR A 145 1.33 -0.85 7.00
CA TYR A 145 1.91 0.04 8.02
C TYR A 145 3.26 -0.45 8.53
N THR A 146 3.40 -1.75 8.79
CA THR A 146 4.67 -2.33 9.27
C THR A 146 5.78 -2.25 8.23
N LYS A 147 5.47 -2.39 6.93
CA LYS A 147 6.42 -2.19 5.83
C LYS A 147 6.91 -0.73 5.79
N VAL A 148 6.03 0.25 5.97
CA VAL A 148 6.41 1.67 6.01
C VAL A 148 7.32 1.97 7.22
N ILE A 149 7.00 1.43 8.40
CA ILE A 149 7.84 1.57 9.60
C ILE A 149 9.22 0.94 9.38
N ALA A 150 9.27 -0.26 8.78
CA ALA A 150 10.52 -0.95 8.51
C ALA A 150 11.44 -0.18 7.54
N SER A 151 10.87 0.53 6.56
CA SER A 151 11.62 1.36 5.61
C SER A 151 12.14 2.65 6.24
N ASN A 152 11.42 3.26 7.19
CA ASN A 152 11.73 4.55 7.81
C ASN A 152 11.78 4.46 9.34
N LYS A 153 12.75 3.71 9.88
CA LYS A 153 12.86 3.43 11.32
C LYS A 153 13.07 4.66 12.21
N THR A 154 13.63 5.74 11.68
CA THR A 154 13.97 6.97 12.43
C THR A 154 12.90 8.05 12.36
N ASP A 155 11.88 7.87 11.52
CA ASP A 155 10.80 8.84 11.35
C ASP A 155 9.65 8.54 12.34
N PRO A 156 9.23 9.49 13.19
CA PRO A 156 8.09 9.31 14.09
C PRO A 156 6.73 9.28 13.37
N HIS A 157 6.64 9.81 12.14
CA HIS A 157 5.39 9.93 11.42
C HIS A 157 4.71 8.57 11.11
N PRO A 158 5.40 7.55 10.56
CA PRO A 158 4.83 6.22 10.33
C PRO A 158 4.29 5.56 11.61
N TRP A 159 4.98 5.70 12.72
CA TRP A 159 4.54 5.20 14.02
C TRP A 159 3.24 5.86 14.46
N THR A 160 3.12 7.18 14.25
CA THR A 160 1.91 7.94 14.59
C THR A 160 0.72 7.51 13.72
N GLN A 161 0.94 7.31 12.41
CA GLN A 161 -0.11 6.83 11.50
C GLN A 161 -0.56 5.40 11.86
N TYR A 162 0.38 4.54 12.22
CA TYR A 162 0.06 3.19 12.66
C TYR A 162 -0.72 3.19 13.98
N ALA A 163 -0.42 4.09 14.91
CA ALA A 163 -1.17 4.25 16.14
C ALA A 163 -2.63 4.68 15.89
N ILE A 164 -2.86 5.60 14.93
CA ILE A 164 -4.22 6.01 14.53
C ILE A 164 -4.98 4.81 13.94
N PHE A 165 -4.33 4.02 13.08
CA PHE A 165 -4.92 2.82 12.52
C PHE A 165 -5.25 1.75 13.58
N LEU A 166 -4.33 1.48 14.51
CA LEU A 166 -4.59 0.54 15.63
C LEU A 166 -5.76 0.99 16.47
N LYS A 167 -5.89 2.29 16.72
CA LYS A 167 -7.05 2.88 17.40
C LYS A 167 -8.35 2.65 16.62
N LYS A 168 -8.35 2.78 15.28
CA LYS A 168 -9.51 2.46 14.43
C LYS A 168 -9.97 1.01 14.57
N ILE A 169 -9.06 0.06 14.77
CA ILE A 169 -9.36 -1.36 14.98
C ILE A 169 -9.80 -1.65 16.42
N GLY A 170 -9.51 -0.75 17.37
CA GLY A 170 -9.80 -0.94 18.77
C GLY A 170 -8.64 -1.53 19.59
N ASP A 171 -7.44 -1.65 19.02
CA ASP A 171 -6.23 -2.11 19.72
C ASP A 171 -5.54 -0.94 20.43
N ILE A 172 -6.16 -0.47 21.53
CA ILE A 172 -5.78 0.76 22.22
C ILE A 172 -4.39 0.66 22.87
N GLU A 173 -4.05 -0.49 23.46
CA GLU A 173 -2.77 -0.65 24.16
C GLU A 173 -1.59 -0.57 23.19
N ARG A 174 -1.66 -1.26 22.06
CA ARG A 174 -0.63 -1.13 21.03
C ARG A 174 -0.58 0.26 20.39
N ALA A 175 -1.73 0.92 20.26
CA ALA A 175 -1.76 2.32 19.80
C ALA A 175 -0.99 3.25 20.74
N LYS A 176 -1.12 3.08 22.07
CA LYS A 176 -0.33 3.81 23.07
C LYS A 176 1.17 3.52 22.91
N GLU A 177 1.55 2.24 22.79
CA GLU A 177 2.95 1.85 22.60
C GLU A 177 3.55 2.52 21.35
N CYS A 178 2.85 2.48 20.21
CA CYS A 178 3.31 3.13 18.99
C CYS A 178 3.45 4.66 19.12
N CYS A 179 2.56 5.32 19.84
CA CYS A 179 2.70 6.75 20.15
C CYS A 179 3.93 7.02 21.02
N LEU A 180 4.20 6.19 22.02
CA LEU A 180 5.38 6.32 22.88
C LEU A 180 6.67 6.12 22.07
N GLU A 181 6.72 5.14 21.17
CA GLU A 181 7.85 4.96 20.25
C GLU A 181 8.06 6.20 19.37
N ALA A 182 7.01 6.76 18.79
CA ALA A 182 7.09 8.00 18.03
C ALA A 182 7.63 9.18 18.87
N ILE A 183 7.20 9.30 20.14
CA ILE A 183 7.66 10.34 21.07
C ILE A 183 9.12 10.11 21.47
N THR A 184 9.57 8.86 21.64
CA THR A 184 10.98 8.56 21.94
C THR A 184 11.91 8.94 20.79
N LEU A 185 11.47 8.73 19.54
CA LEU A 185 12.21 9.15 18.34
C LEU A 185 12.28 10.68 18.24
N ASN A 186 11.19 11.37 18.52
CA ASN A 186 11.14 12.83 18.51
C ASN A 186 10.18 13.37 19.59
N HIS A 187 10.74 13.83 20.70
CA HIS A 187 9.97 14.38 21.84
C HIS A 187 9.14 15.64 21.49
N ARG A 188 9.40 16.25 20.35
CA ARG A 188 8.65 17.42 19.85
C ARG A 188 7.74 17.09 18.68
N HIS A 189 7.48 15.82 18.38
CA HIS A 189 6.55 15.47 17.30
C HIS A 189 5.11 15.77 17.71
N ALA A 190 4.56 16.89 17.19
CA ALA A 190 3.27 17.42 17.59
C ALA A 190 2.12 16.43 17.44
N MET A 191 2.07 15.71 16.31
CA MET A 191 1.00 14.74 16.06
C MET A 191 1.06 13.54 17.01
N ALA A 192 2.25 13.02 17.31
CA ALA A 192 2.39 11.90 18.24
C ALA A 192 1.93 12.29 19.65
N LEU A 193 2.36 13.48 20.13
CA LEU A 193 1.91 14.01 21.42
C LEU A 193 0.39 14.20 21.46
N LEU A 194 -0.19 14.74 20.38
CA LEU A 194 -1.63 15.00 20.28
C LEU A 194 -2.44 13.70 20.27
N VAL A 195 -2.06 12.76 19.40
CA VAL A 195 -2.75 11.45 19.31
C VAL A 195 -2.66 10.70 20.62
N TYR A 196 -1.50 10.70 21.27
CA TYR A 196 -1.33 10.09 22.59
C TYR A 196 -2.24 10.73 23.64
N ALA A 197 -2.27 12.07 23.69
CA ALA A 197 -3.13 12.80 24.63
C ALA A 197 -4.63 12.49 24.39
N MET A 198 -5.06 12.39 23.15
CA MET A 198 -6.46 12.07 22.81
C MET A 198 -6.81 10.60 23.12
N ILE A 199 -5.88 9.66 22.94
CA ILE A 199 -6.07 8.26 23.37
C ILE A 199 -6.24 8.19 24.89
N LEU A 200 -5.41 8.90 25.64
CA LEU A 200 -5.54 8.98 27.11
C LEU A 200 -6.88 9.60 27.54
N PHE A 201 -7.36 10.60 26.80
CA PHE A 201 -8.67 11.21 27.04
C PHE A 201 -9.82 10.20 26.88
N GLU A 202 -9.88 9.48 25.78
CA GLU A 202 -10.92 8.47 25.55
C GLU A 202 -10.86 7.32 26.57
N ASN A 203 -9.65 6.99 27.07
CA ASN A 203 -9.46 6.04 28.17
C ASN A 203 -9.77 6.60 29.55
N LYS A 204 -10.22 7.86 29.66
CA LYS A 204 -10.55 8.56 30.93
C LYS A 204 -9.33 8.81 31.82
N GLU A 205 -8.13 8.74 31.29
CA GLU A 205 -6.87 9.08 31.97
C GLU A 205 -6.63 10.61 31.91
N TYR A 206 -7.57 11.39 32.46
CA TYR A 206 -7.63 12.84 32.22
C TYR A 206 -6.41 13.59 32.78
N LYS A 207 -5.81 13.15 33.87
CA LYS A 207 -4.64 13.84 34.47
C LYS A 207 -3.43 13.82 33.54
N GLU A 208 -3.15 12.68 32.95
CA GLU A 208 -2.04 12.52 32.02
C GLU A 208 -2.34 13.20 30.69
N SER A 209 -3.56 13.03 30.16
CA SER A 209 -4.02 13.71 28.95
C SER A 209 -3.82 15.22 29.02
N GLU A 210 -4.18 15.85 30.17
CA GLU A 210 -4.02 17.29 30.37
C GLU A 210 -2.57 17.75 30.27
N ILE A 211 -1.62 16.96 30.82
CA ILE A 211 -0.19 17.27 30.77
C ILE A 211 0.28 17.36 29.31
N PHE A 212 -0.07 16.37 28.49
CA PHE A 212 0.32 16.35 27.08
C PHE A 212 -0.37 17.43 26.27
N LEU A 213 -1.67 17.71 26.49
CA LEU A 213 -2.39 18.80 25.80
C LEU A 213 -1.80 20.17 26.14
N ARG A 214 -1.46 20.41 27.40
CA ARG A 214 -0.77 21.65 27.82
C ARG A 214 0.64 21.74 27.24
N ALA A 215 1.38 20.63 27.17
CA ALA A 215 2.69 20.59 26.54
C ALA A 215 2.62 20.96 25.06
N ILE A 216 1.63 20.46 24.31
CA ILE A 216 1.40 20.80 22.90
C ILE A 216 1.15 22.28 22.72
N THR A 217 0.24 22.88 23.50
CA THR A 217 -0.07 24.30 23.40
C THR A 217 1.11 25.20 23.79
N TYR A 218 1.99 24.72 24.68
CA TYR A 218 3.23 25.40 25.04
C TYR A 218 4.29 25.32 23.94
N LEU A 219 4.49 24.11 23.36
CA LEU A 219 5.47 23.90 22.29
C LEU A 219 5.05 24.53 20.96
N TYR A 220 3.74 24.52 20.67
CA TYR A 220 3.15 24.99 19.43
C TYR A 220 2.04 26.02 19.68
N PRO A 221 2.37 27.26 20.10
CA PRO A 221 1.39 28.26 20.53
C PRO A 221 0.45 28.73 19.41
N ARG A 222 0.82 28.50 18.13
CA ARG A 222 0.01 28.87 16.96
C ARG A 222 -0.83 27.70 16.42
N PHE A 223 -0.74 26.52 17.01
CA PHE A 223 -1.49 25.35 16.60
C PHE A 223 -2.93 25.43 17.15
N PHE A 224 -3.85 25.94 16.33
CA PHE A 224 -5.19 26.23 16.77
C PHE A 224 -5.98 24.96 17.11
N GLU A 225 -5.78 23.85 16.39
CA GLU A 225 -6.41 22.56 16.66
C GLU A 225 -6.04 22.08 18.08
N GLY A 226 -4.79 22.21 18.48
CA GLY A 226 -4.35 21.88 19.85
C GLY A 226 -5.05 22.71 20.93
N TRP A 227 -5.23 24.01 20.70
CA TRP A 227 -5.97 24.87 21.63
C TRP A 227 -7.45 24.53 21.67
N THR A 228 -8.05 24.18 20.54
CA THR A 228 -9.47 23.80 20.50
C THR A 228 -9.70 22.45 21.16
N ILE A 229 -8.79 21.48 20.98
CA ILE A 229 -8.88 20.18 21.67
C ILE A 229 -8.71 20.37 23.19
N LEU A 230 -7.80 21.23 23.63
CA LEU A 230 -7.67 21.57 25.06
C LEU A 230 -8.94 22.27 25.58
N HIS A 231 -9.60 23.12 24.76
CA HIS A 231 -10.87 23.72 25.08
C HIS A 231 -11.97 22.64 25.28
N LEU A 232 -12.10 21.68 24.36
CA LEU A 232 -13.04 20.57 24.47
C LEU A 232 -12.75 19.70 25.70
N PHE A 233 -11.47 19.47 25.98
CA PHE A 233 -11.04 18.78 27.20
C PHE A 233 -11.53 19.51 28.48
N PHE A 234 -11.40 20.84 28.56
CA PHE A 234 -11.86 21.62 29.70
C PHE A 234 -13.39 21.67 29.81
N ILE A 235 -14.13 21.64 28.70
CA ILE A 235 -15.58 21.44 28.72
C ILE A 235 -15.93 20.09 29.36
N ARG A 236 -15.26 19.03 28.95
CA ARG A 236 -15.52 17.66 29.45
C ARG A 236 -15.16 17.49 30.93
N THR A 237 -14.12 18.18 31.39
CA THR A 237 -13.65 18.14 32.78
C THR A 237 -14.25 19.23 33.65
N GLU A 238 -15.20 20.03 33.14
CA GLU A 238 -15.90 21.12 33.80
C GLU A 238 -14.98 22.21 34.40
N TYR A 239 -13.79 22.42 33.76
CA TYR A 239 -12.85 23.45 34.17
C TYR A 239 -13.17 24.79 33.49
N TYR A 240 -14.24 25.46 33.92
CA TYR A 240 -14.77 26.71 33.32
C TYR A 240 -13.74 27.85 33.15
N PRO A 241 -12.80 28.12 34.11
CA PRO A 241 -11.82 29.19 33.89
C PRO A 241 -10.92 29.00 32.69
N GLY A 242 -10.65 27.73 32.30
CA GLY A 242 -9.85 27.40 31.13
C GLY A 242 -10.61 27.46 29.80
N VAL A 243 -11.93 27.21 29.85
CA VAL A 243 -12.79 27.12 28.65
C VAL A 243 -12.76 28.40 27.83
N ASP A 244 -13.06 29.56 28.45
CA ASP A 244 -13.12 30.85 27.75
C ASP A 244 -11.76 31.30 27.22
N LEU A 245 -10.70 31.09 28.00
CA LEU A 245 -9.35 31.47 27.63
C LEU A 245 -8.87 30.70 26.39
N THR A 246 -9.02 29.37 26.41
CA THR A 246 -8.56 28.50 25.32
C THR A 246 -9.32 28.78 24.03
N LEU A 247 -10.63 29.01 24.10
CA LEU A 247 -11.42 29.35 22.92
C LEU A 247 -11.01 30.70 22.27
N ARG A 248 -10.75 31.72 23.11
CA ARG A 248 -10.27 33.03 22.62
C ARG A 248 -8.92 32.90 21.90
N ILE A 249 -8.00 32.10 22.48
CA ILE A 249 -6.69 31.84 21.86
C ILE A 249 -6.87 31.08 20.54
N ALA A 250 -7.69 30.02 20.52
CA ALA A 250 -7.96 29.23 19.33
C ALA A 250 -8.52 30.09 18.19
N LYS A 251 -9.54 30.93 18.46
CA LYS A 251 -10.10 31.86 17.47
C LYS A 251 -9.06 32.84 16.93
N LYS A 252 -8.20 33.38 17.79
CA LYS A 252 -7.10 34.25 17.38
C LYS A 252 -6.09 33.54 16.49
N CYS A 253 -5.67 32.32 16.86
CA CYS A 253 -4.72 31.53 16.06
C CYS A 253 -5.30 31.17 14.69
N MET A 254 -6.59 30.89 14.62
CA MET A 254 -7.28 30.60 13.37
C MET A 254 -7.31 31.81 12.41
N GLN A 255 -7.58 33.00 12.94
CA GLN A 255 -7.58 34.24 12.16
C GLN A 255 -6.21 34.58 11.57
N ASP A 256 -5.13 34.28 12.28
CA ASP A 256 -3.75 34.52 11.84
C ASP A 256 -3.32 33.60 10.65
N LYS A 257 -4.17 32.67 10.19
CA LYS A 257 -3.96 31.73 9.06
C LYS A 257 -2.63 30.95 9.09
N SER A 258 -1.93 30.97 10.22
CA SER A 258 -0.66 30.28 10.42
C SER A 258 -0.88 28.86 10.93
N ARG A 259 -1.48 28.00 10.12
CA ARG A 259 -1.58 26.56 10.41
C ARG A 259 -0.17 25.97 10.40
N THR A 260 0.26 25.46 11.53
CA THR A 260 1.61 24.89 11.71
C THR A 260 1.68 23.39 11.36
N ILE A 261 0.55 22.71 11.30
CA ILE A 261 0.50 21.27 11.06
C ILE A 261 -0.51 20.99 9.95
N ILE A 262 0.00 20.41 8.86
CA ILE A 262 -0.81 19.92 7.76
C ILE A 262 -0.91 18.42 7.92
N LEU A 263 -2.12 17.87 7.89
CA LEU A 263 -2.31 16.43 7.74
C LEU A 263 -1.96 16.08 6.29
N ASP A 264 -0.85 15.38 6.09
CA ASP A 264 -0.37 14.99 4.76
C ASP A 264 -1.28 13.94 4.07
N GLN A 265 -2.24 13.40 4.82
CA GLN A 265 -3.15 12.38 4.32
C GLN A 265 -4.59 12.85 4.40
N GLU A 266 -5.23 12.87 3.25
CA GLU A 266 -6.67 12.87 3.20
C GLU A 266 -7.13 11.42 3.31
N PRO A 267 -7.98 11.08 4.30
CA PRO A 267 -8.65 9.79 4.31
C PRO A 267 -9.48 9.65 3.03
N LEU A 268 -9.78 8.42 2.63
CA LEU A 268 -10.66 8.13 1.49
C LEU A 268 -11.76 9.18 1.42
N SER A 269 -11.67 10.03 0.40
CA SER A 269 -12.43 11.29 0.34
C SER A 269 -13.87 11.04 -0.10
N TRP A 270 -14.66 10.47 0.79
CA TRP A 270 -16.12 10.44 0.64
C TRP A 270 -16.79 11.70 1.23
N THR A 271 -16.00 12.63 1.79
CA THR A 271 -16.46 13.89 2.36
C THR A 271 -16.12 15.03 1.39
N THR A 272 -17.06 15.41 0.55
CA THR A 272 -16.90 16.53 -0.39
C THR A 272 -17.50 17.84 0.12
N ILE A 273 -18.26 17.81 1.22
CA ILE A 273 -18.86 19.01 1.79
C ILE A 273 -17.75 19.93 2.32
N HIS A 274 -17.68 21.14 1.75
CA HIS A 274 -16.72 22.15 2.17
C HIS A 274 -17.09 22.68 3.57
N CYS A 275 -16.13 22.60 4.49
CA CYS A 275 -16.28 23.16 5.82
C CYS A 275 -15.91 24.66 5.79
N PRO A 276 -16.73 25.58 6.36
CA PRO A 276 -16.36 26.98 6.47
C PRO A 276 -15.03 27.16 7.21
N ASP A 277 -14.08 27.85 6.59
CA ASP A 277 -12.73 28.06 7.15
C ASP A 277 -12.69 28.96 8.40
N ASP A 278 -13.76 29.69 8.67
CA ASP A 278 -13.91 30.60 9.81
C ASP A 278 -14.60 29.96 11.01
N ASN A 279 -15.01 28.71 10.92
CA ASN A 279 -15.70 27.97 11.97
C ASN A 279 -14.76 27.05 12.74
N VAL A 280 -14.36 27.44 13.96
CA VAL A 280 -13.40 26.71 14.81
C VAL A 280 -13.84 25.29 15.07
N TYR A 281 -15.10 25.06 15.45
CA TYR A 281 -15.60 23.75 15.81
C TYR A 281 -15.71 22.82 14.60
N MET A 282 -16.17 23.34 13.44
CA MET A 282 -16.30 22.53 12.25
C MET A 282 -14.94 22.09 11.68
N VAL A 283 -13.95 23.01 11.67
CA VAL A 283 -12.59 22.67 11.23
C VAL A 283 -11.94 21.63 12.16
N VAL A 284 -12.12 21.76 13.48
CA VAL A 284 -11.60 20.76 14.42
C VAL A 284 -12.38 19.46 14.34
N THR A 285 -13.68 19.48 14.08
CA THR A 285 -14.46 18.25 13.84
C THR A 285 -13.91 17.46 12.66
N THR A 286 -13.67 18.11 11.52
CA THR A 286 -13.07 17.44 10.36
C THR A 286 -11.71 16.85 10.68
N PHE A 287 -10.87 17.58 11.41
CA PHE A 287 -9.58 17.12 11.88
C PHE A 287 -9.68 15.89 12.79
N LEU A 288 -10.59 15.92 13.79
CA LEU A 288 -10.80 14.81 14.73
C LEU A 288 -11.37 13.56 14.05
N LEU A 289 -12.31 13.73 13.12
CA LEU A 289 -12.86 12.63 12.32
C LEU A 289 -11.78 12.00 11.43
N LYS A 290 -10.92 12.80 10.81
CA LYS A 290 -9.74 12.30 10.08
C LYS A 290 -8.83 11.42 10.95
N LEU A 291 -8.69 11.76 12.21
CA LEU A 291 -7.90 10.98 13.18
C LEU A 291 -8.73 9.89 13.90
N ASN A 292 -10.02 9.74 13.55
CA ASN A 292 -10.95 8.77 14.15
C ASN A 292 -11.20 8.97 15.67
N PHE A 293 -11.21 10.23 16.14
CA PHE A 293 -11.57 10.57 17.52
C PHE A 293 -13.02 11.05 17.61
N CYS A 294 -13.96 10.08 17.54
CA CYS A 294 -15.39 10.35 17.44
C CYS A 294 -15.96 11.02 18.70
N GLU A 295 -15.49 10.67 19.91
CA GLU A 295 -16.00 11.28 21.15
C GLU A 295 -15.71 12.78 21.24
N LEU A 296 -14.48 13.18 20.89
CA LEU A 296 -14.10 14.60 20.83
C LEU A 296 -14.79 15.34 19.69
N ALA A 297 -14.96 14.68 18.54
CA ALA A 297 -15.70 15.25 17.42
C ALA A 297 -17.17 15.50 17.76
N ALA A 298 -17.82 14.57 18.47
CA ALA A 298 -19.20 14.74 18.95
C ALA A 298 -19.33 15.93 19.91
N LEU A 299 -18.33 16.14 20.81
CA LEU A 299 -18.31 17.31 21.69
C LEU A 299 -18.20 18.62 20.89
N ALA A 300 -17.34 18.66 19.87
CA ALA A 300 -17.20 19.85 19.02
C ALA A 300 -18.49 20.13 18.23
N LEU A 301 -19.14 19.10 17.68
CA LEU A 301 -20.42 19.21 17.00
C LEU A 301 -21.56 19.67 17.91
N ALA A 302 -21.59 19.21 19.17
CA ALA A 302 -22.56 19.66 20.13
C ALA A 302 -22.42 21.17 20.42
N GLN A 303 -21.18 21.65 20.58
CA GLN A 303 -20.92 23.08 20.76
C GLN A 303 -21.32 23.92 19.52
N GLU A 304 -21.07 23.39 18.33
CA GLU A 304 -21.47 24.08 17.10
C GLU A 304 -22.99 24.08 16.93
N MET A 305 -23.66 23.00 17.27
CA MET A 305 -25.13 22.92 17.22
C MET A 305 -25.79 23.92 18.17
N GLU A 306 -25.18 24.18 19.35
CA GLU A 306 -25.63 25.22 20.28
C GLU A 306 -25.47 26.64 19.68
N ASN A 307 -24.40 26.87 18.87
CA ASN A 307 -24.11 28.16 18.30
C ASN A 307 -24.90 28.48 17.03
N SER A 308 -24.90 27.56 16.07
CA SER A 308 -25.44 27.76 14.70
C SER A 308 -26.73 26.98 14.39
N GLY A 309 -27.14 26.11 15.33
CA GLY A 309 -28.31 25.24 15.12
C GLY A 309 -28.03 24.07 14.18
N ARG A 310 -29.10 23.50 13.61
CA ARG A 310 -29.04 22.30 12.75
C ARG A 310 -28.80 22.69 11.29
N SER A 311 -27.56 23.07 10.97
CA SER A 311 -27.18 23.34 9.59
C SER A 311 -26.85 22.05 8.83
N MET A 312 -26.89 22.11 7.47
CA MET A 312 -26.53 20.97 6.62
C MET A 312 -25.16 20.38 6.99
N HIS A 313 -24.17 21.24 7.23
CA HIS A 313 -22.82 20.81 7.58
C HIS A 313 -22.76 20.07 8.94
N VAL A 314 -23.47 20.62 9.96
CA VAL A 314 -23.53 19.99 11.29
C VAL A 314 -24.18 18.62 11.17
N LEU A 315 -25.35 18.51 10.51
CA LEU A 315 -26.06 17.26 10.33
C LEU A 315 -25.21 16.23 9.57
N TYR A 316 -24.52 16.67 8.53
CA TYR A 316 -23.66 15.78 7.74
C TYR A 316 -22.49 15.23 8.58
N TYR A 317 -21.78 16.06 9.31
CA TYR A 317 -20.68 15.58 10.14
C TYR A 317 -21.15 14.79 11.37
N MET A 318 -22.37 15.02 11.88
CA MET A 318 -23.00 14.12 12.84
C MET A 318 -23.27 12.74 12.22
N ALA A 319 -23.74 12.69 10.97
CA ALA A 319 -23.90 11.44 10.26
C ALA A 319 -22.57 10.70 10.03
N VAL A 320 -21.51 11.45 9.70
CA VAL A 320 -20.14 10.90 9.58
C VAL A 320 -19.64 10.32 10.90
N GLU A 321 -19.80 11.07 12.01
CA GLU A 321 -19.43 10.61 13.35
C GLU A 321 -20.18 9.32 13.72
N HIS A 322 -21.48 9.28 13.49
CA HIS A 322 -22.28 8.11 13.77
C HIS A 322 -21.91 6.91 12.88
N TYR A 323 -21.58 7.14 11.59
CA TYR A 323 -21.09 6.09 10.70
C TYR A 323 -19.78 5.50 11.24
N MET A 324 -18.81 6.35 11.62
CA MET A 324 -17.52 5.92 12.16
C MET A 324 -17.66 5.21 13.53
N SER A 325 -18.64 5.62 14.35
CA SER A 325 -18.97 4.98 15.63
C SER A 325 -19.81 3.71 15.48
N GLY A 326 -20.13 3.27 14.25
CA GLY A 326 -20.92 2.08 13.98
C GLY A 326 -22.43 2.22 14.21
N LYS A 327 -22.93 3.44 14.46
CA LYS A 327 -24.35 3.75 14.72
C LYS A 327 -25.07 4.11 13.40
N TYR A 328 -25.14 3.16 12.47
CA TYR A 328 -25.56 3.42 11.10
C TYR A 328 -27.00 3.92 10.96
N GLU A 329 -27.92 3.47 11.84
CA GLU A 329 -29.32 3.92 11.83
C GLU A 329 -29.43 5.40 12.20
N ASN A 330 -28.66 5.85 13.20
CA ASN A 330 -28.62 7.26 13.58
C ASN A 330 -28.01 8.12 12.45
N ALA A 331 -26.96 7.62 11.79
CA ALA A 331 -26.39 8.29 10.62
C ALA A 331 -27.44 8.46 9.51
N LEU A 332 -28.20 7.40 9.22
CA LEU A 332 -29.27 7.46 8.21
C LEU A 332 -30.38 8.45 8.57
N SER A 333 -30.73 8.62 9.85
CA SER A 333 -31.74 9.60 10.27
C SER A 333 -31.31 11.04 9.98
N HIS A 334 -30.04 11.38 10.21
CA HIS A 334 -29.51 12.68 9.88
C HIS A 334 -29.39 12.91 8.38
N LEU A 335 -28.97 11.89 7.62
CA LEU A 335 -28.90 11.95 6.16
C LEU A 335 -30.27 12.12 5.52
N GLU A 336 -31.30 11.48 6.07
CA GLU A 336 -32.69 11.65 5.62
C GLU A 336 -33.20 13.06 5.89
N GLU A 337 -32.87 13.66 7.06
CA GLU A 337 -33.18 15.06 7.36
C GLU A 337 -32.53 15.98 6.33
N ILE A 338 -31.24 15.77 6.01
CA ILE A 338 -30.54 16.55 4.97
C ILE A 338 -31.23 16.38 3.61
N ARG A 339 -31.59 15.15 3.25
CA ARG A 339 -32.29 14.87 1.99
C ARG A 339 -33.59 15.65 1.85
N CYS A 340 -34.37 15.72 2.93
CA CYS A 340 -35.65 16.40 2.94
C CYS A 340 -35.51 17.94 2.85
N ASP A 341 -34.55 18.51 3.58
CA ASP A 341 -34.42 19.95 3.76
C ASP A 341 -33.52 20.62 2.72
N TYR A 342 -32.44 19.94 2.28
CA TYR A 342 -31.39 20.50 1.43
C TYR A 342 -31.22 19.76 0.09
N GLY A 343 -31.77 18.56 -0.05
CA GLY A 343 -31.61 17.72 -1.23
C GLY A 343 -30.47 16.72 -1.11
N MET A 344 -30.16 16.05 -2.25
CA MET A 344 -29.10 15.04 -2.30
C MET A 344 -27.91 15.52 -3.13
N ASP A 345 -26.75 15.56 -2.55
CA ASP A 345 -25.47 15.67 -3.23
C ASP A 345 -24.71 14.33 -3.25
N TYR A 346 -23.50 14.34 -3.84
CA TYR A 346 -22.64 13.17 -3.88
C TYR A 346 -22.29 12.64 -2.49
N SER A 347 -21.93 13.51 -1.55
CA SER A 347 -21.49 13.14 -0.20
C SER A 347 -22.61 12.49 0.61
N VAL A 348 -23.80 13.08 0.56
CA VAL A 348 -25.00 12.54 1.23
C VAL A 348 -25.38 11.20 0.64
N SER A 349 -25.38 11.08 -0.70
CA SER A 349 -25.77 9.85 -1.38
C SER A 349 -24.74 8.73 -1.14
N SER A 350 -23.44 9.01 -1.25
CA SER A 350 -22.38 8.03 -1.02
C SER A 350 -22.36 7.54 0.42
N LEU A 351 -22.49 8.44 1.41
CA LEU A 351 -22.52 8.08 2.81
C LEU A 351 -23.78 7.27 3.17
N THR A 352 -24.94 7.63 2.59
CA THR A 352 -26.18 6.84 2.73
C THR A 352 -25.98 5.42 2.21
N GLY A 353 -25.35 5.28 1.03
CA GLY A 353 -24.98 3.99 0.47
C GLY A 353 -24.02 3.20 1.37
N HIS A 354 -23.02 3.86 1.94
CA HIS A 354 -22.09 3.22 2.88
C HIS A 354 -22.79 2.74 4.16
N CYS A 355 -23.73 3.50 4.71
CA CYS A 355 -24.54 3.07 5.85
C CYS A 355 -25.37 1.82 5.51
N TYR A 356 -26.09 1.83 4.40
CA TYR A 356 -26.87 0.65 3.98
C TYR A 356 -25.99 -0.56 3.71
N PHE A 357 -24.82 -0.37 3.12
CA PHE A 357 -23.86 -1.46 2.90
C PHE A 357 -23.39 -2.10 4.21
N LYS A 358 -23.06 -1.30 5.23
CA LYS A 358 -22.66 -1.81 6.55
C LYS A 358 -23.80 -2.47 7.33
N ILE A 359 -25.06 -2.05 7.10
CA ILE A 359 -26.26 -2.71 7.67
C ILE A 359 -26.55 -4.05 6.95
N GLY A 360 -26.02 -4.26 5.75
CA GLY A 360 -26.25 -5.45 4.93
C GLY A 360 -27.42 -5.31 3.93
N ASN A 361 -27.99 -4.11 3.78
CA ASN A 361 -28.99 -3.84 2.76
C ASN A 361 -28.33 -3.44 1.44
N THR A 362 -27.86 -4.45 0.70
CA THR A 362 -27.08 -4.27 -0.52
C THR A 362 -27.87 -3.58 -1.63
N GLU A 363 -29.19 -3.88 -1.78
CA GLU A 363 -30.02 -3.29 -2.84
C GLU A 363 -30.10 -1.76 -2.71
N LYS A 364 -30.46 -1.25 -1.54
CA LYS A 364 -30.50 0.19 -1.29
C LYS A 364 -29.12 0.86 -1.36
N ALA A 365 -28.08 0.16 -0.92
CA ALA A 365 -26.71 0.66 -1.05
C ALA A 365 -26.34 0.89 -2.51
N ILE A 366 -26.66 -0.06 -3.38
CA ILE A 366 -26.39 0.02 -4.82
C ILE A 366 -27.18 1.16 -5.50
N GLU A 367 -28.47 1.31 -5.17
CA GLU A 367 -29.28 2.43 -5.66
C GLU A 367 -28.65 3.78 -5.32
N CYS A 368 -28.19 3.95 -4.07
CA CYS A 368 -27.50 5.17 -3.64
C CYS A 368 -26.18 5.39 -4.37
N TYR A 369 -25.39 4.35 -4.59
CA TYR A 369 -24.11 4.44 -5.31
C TYR A 369 -24.29 4.74 -6.80
N GLU A 370 -25.29 4.13 -7.46
CA GLU A 370 -25.61 4.45 -8.84
C GLU A 370 -26.09 5.90 -8.98
N PHE A 371 -26.94 6.36 -8.06
CA PHE A 371 -27.38 7.74 -8.04
C PHE A 371 -26.18 8.70 -7.85
N ALA A 372 -25.28 8.42 -6.89
CA ALA A 372 -24.10 9.21 -6.64
C ALA A 372 -23.20 9.34 -7.90
N ARG A 373 -23.04 8.25 -8.67
CA ARG A 373 -22.25 8.27 -9.93
C ARG A 373 -22.90 9.09 -11.05
N MET A 374 -24.21 9.28 -11.03
CA MET A 374 -24.93 10.06 -12.04
C MET A 374 -24.91 11.56 -11.77
N LEU A 375 -24.54 11.98 -10.56
CA LEU A 375 -24.50 13.39 -10.20
C LEU A 375 -23.41 14.13 -10.97
N PHE A 376 -23.69 15.38 -11.35
CA PHE A 376 -22.77 16.23 -12.11
C PHE A 376 -21.59 16.70 -11.25
N ASP A 377 -21.88 17.08 -9.99
CA ASP A 377 -20.88 17.62 -9.04
C ASP A 377 -20.15 16.53 -8.24
N ARG A 378 -20.01 15.35 -8.84
CA ARG A 378 -19.25 14.26 -8.22
C ARG A 378 -17.74 14.51 -8.31
N PRO A 379 -16.95 14.06 -7.34
CA PRO A 379 -15.48 14.08 -7.44
C PRO A 379 -14.98 13.15 -8.55
N ASP A 380 -13.78 13.39 -9.03
CA ASP A 380 -13.13 12.55 -10.06
C ASP A 380 -12.79 11.16 -9.53
N ASP A 381 -12.49 11.05 -8.24
CA ASP A 381 -12.18 9.78 -7.57
C ASP A 381 -13.38 9.28 -6.75
N LEU A 382 -13.97 8.19 -7.21
CA LEU A 382 -15.10 7.49 -6.57
C LEU A 382 -14.69 6.11 -6.02
N HIS A 383 -13.43 5.92 -5.75
CA HIS A 383 -12.79 4.62 -5.53
C HIS A 383 -13.65 3.61 -4.74
N LEU A 384 -14.02 3.94 -3.50
CA LEU A 384 -14.75 3.01 -2.62
C LEU A 384 -16.15 2.67 -3.14
N VAL A 385 -16.83 3.64 -3.75
CA VAL A 385 -18.15 3.45 -4.38
C VAL A 385 -18.01 2.51 -5.58
N GLU A 386 -17.01 2.76 -6.45
CA GLU A 386 -16.80 1.95 -7.65
C GLU A 386 -16.34 0.53 -7.33
N VAL A 387 -15.47 0.35 -6.33
CA VAL A 387 -15.05 -0.99 -5.88
C VAL A 387 -16.27 -1.79 -5.37
N ARG A 388 -17.09 -1.22 -4.50
CA ARG A 388 -18.28 -1.90 -3.98
C ARG A 388 -19.31 -2.21 -5.07
N LEU A 389 -19.57 -1.27 -5.99
CA LEU A 389 -20.43 -1.50 -7.15
C LEU A 389 -19.87 -2.57 -8.09
N GLY A 390 -18.59 -2.53 -8.37
CA GLY A 390 -17.91 -3.49 -9.24
C GLY A 390 -18.06 -4.93 -8.74
N TYR A 391 -17.79 -5.16 -7.46
CA TYR A 391 -17.96 -6.48 -6.85
C TYR A 391 -19.42 -6.93 -6.82
N TYR A 392 -20.37 -6.02 -6.54
CA TYR A 392 -21.79 -6.36 -6.60
C TYR A 392 -22.21 -6.83 -8.01
N TYR A 393 -21.80 -6.10 -9.07
CA TYR A 393 -22.12 -6.53 -10.43
C TYR A 393 -21.41 -7.81 -10.84
N TYR A 394 -20.22 -8.06 -10.33
CA TYR A 394 -19.53 -9.33 -10.51
C TYR A 394 -20.33 -10.47 -9.85
N ASP A 395 -20.73 -10.33 -8.60
CA ASP A 395 -21.50 -11.35 -7.85
C ASP A 395 -22.87 -11.62 -8.47
N THR A 396 -23.49 -10.63 -9.09
CA THR A 396 -24.78 -10.78 -9.81
C THR A 396 -24.61 -11.32 -11.24
N GLY A 397 -23.37 -11.61 -11.69
CA GLY A 397 -23.08 -12.15 -13.01
C GLY A 397 -23.09 -11.12 -14.16
N ASN A 398 -23.16 -9.83 -13.84
CA ASN A 398 -23.11 -8.77 -14.84
C ASN A 398 -21.66 -8.31 -15.10
N PHE A 399 -20.85 -9.20 -15.66
CA PHE A 399 -19.41 -9.03 -15.81
C PHE A 399 -19.00 -7.85 -16.71
N ASP A 400 -19.79 -7.52 -17.74
CA ASP A 400 -19.48 -6.36 -18.60
C ASP A 400 -19.65 -5.03 -17.86
N ARG A 401 -20.68 -4.90 -17.02
CA ARG A 401 -20.83 -3.73 -16.15
C ARG A 401 -19.72 -3.66 -15.08
N ALA A 402 -19.44 -4.78 -14.42
CA ALA A 402 -18.36 -4.88 -13.45
C ALA A 402 -17.04 -4.42 -14.04
N ARG A 403 -16.65 -4.94 -15.22
CA ARG A 403 -15.43 -4.55 -15.94
C ARG A 403 -15.36 -3.04 -16.20
N LYS A 404 -16.44 -2.43 -16.70
CA LYS A 404 -16.47 -0.97 -16.98
C LYS A 404 -16.28 -0.14 -15.72
N ILE A 405 -16.87 -0.55 -14.60
CA ILE A 405 -16.76 0.14 -13.33
C ILE A 405 -15.35 0.00 -12.76
N PHE A 406 -14.78 -1.20 -12.74
CA PHE A 406 -13.41 -1.40 -12.28
C PHE A 406 -12.39 -0.67 -13.16
N LEU A 407 -12.58 -0.62 -14.48
CA LEU A 407 -11.74 0.19 -15.36
C LEU A 407 -11.84 1.69 -15.08
N SER A 408 -13.04 2.18 -14.68
CA SER A 408 -13.20 3.57 -14.23
C SER A 408 -12.41 3.82 -12.94
N ALA A 409 -12.51 2.92 -11.97
CA ALA A 409 -11.75 2.99 -10.72
C ALA A 409 -10.22 2.94 -10.95
N CYS A 410 -9.75 2.08 -11.87
CA CYS A 410 -8.32 2.02 -12.22
C CYS A 410 -7.76 3.30 -12.83
N LYS A 411 -8.59 4.14 -13.46
CA LYS A 411 -8.13 5.42 -14.05
C LYS A 411 -7.85 6.47 -12.99
N SER A 412 -8.65 6.51 -11.95
CA SER A 412 -8.50 7.47 -10.84
C SER A 412 -7.51 6.95 -9.79
N SER A 413 -7.70 5.74 -9.32
CA SER A 413 -6.95 5.14 -8.21
C SER A 413 -6.62 3.67 -8.49
N PRO A 414 -5.52 3.37 -9.21
CA PRO A 414 -5.14 2.00 -9.52
C PRO A 414 -4.67 1.27 -8.26
N THR A 415 -5.41 0.23 -7.83
CA THR A 415 -5.07 -0.64 -6.72
C THR A 415 -5.01 -2.10 -7.16
N CYS A 416 -4.44 -2.97 -6.31
CA CYS A 416 -4.47 -4.41 -6.56
C CYS A 416 -5.90 -4.92 -6.73
N LEU A 417 -6.85 -4.42 -5.93
CA LEU A 417 -8.23 -4.88 -5.95
C LEU A 417 -9.02 -4.40 -7.18
N THR A 418 -8.75 -3.16 -7.63
CA THR A 418 -9.39 -2.67 -8.87
C THR A 418 -8.89 -3.41 -10.09
N TRP A 419 -7.58 -3.67 -10.21
CA TRP A 419 -7.01 -4.48 -11.29
C TRP A 419 -7.43 -5.95 -11.21
N LEU A 420 -7.52 -6.51 -10.00
CA LEU A 420 -8.11 -7.84 -9.80
C LEU A 420 -9.55 -7.88 -10.31
N GLY A 421 -10.36 -6.87 -9.94
CA GLY A 421 -11.75 -6.76 -10.42
C GLY A 421 -11.88 -6.72 -11.94
N VAL A 422 -10.99 -5.99 -12.64
CA VAL A 422 -10.92 -6.03 -14.11
C VAL A 422 -10.56 -7.42 -14.60
N GLY A 423 -9.50 -8.02 -14.03
CA GLY A 423 -9.00 -9.33 -14.43
C GLY A 423 -10.04 -10.44 -14.30
N ILE A 424 -10.72 -10.51 -13.16
CA ILE A 424 -11.78 -11.53 -12.94
C ILE A 424 -12.98 -11.32 -13.87
N SER A 425 -13.37 -10.06 -14.11
CA SER A 425 -14.45 -9.74 -15.03
C SER A 425 -14.12 -10.12 -16.49
N CYS A 426 -12.88 -9.82 -16.93
CA CYS A 426 -12.40 -10.22 -18.25
C CYS A 426 -12.29 -11.74 -18.39
N TYR A 427 -11.86 -12.45 -17.35
CA TYR A 427 -11.79 -13.92 -17.35
C TYR A 427 -13.18 -14.54 -17.55
N GLU A 428 -14.20 -14.07 -16.84
CA GLU A 428 -15.59 -14.56 -17.00
C GLU A 428 -16.20 -14.20 -18.36
N LEU A 429 -15.72 -13.13 -19.00
CA LEU A 429 -16.09 -12.74 -20.37
C LEU A 429 -15.28 -13.49 -21.46
N ASN A 430 -14.40 -14.43 -21.08
CA ASN A 430 -13.47 -15.13 -21.96
C ASN A 430 -12.48 -14.21 -22.73
N GLN A 431 -12.20 -13.04 -22.19
CA GLN A 431 -11.20 -12.10 -22.70
C GLN A 431 -9.86 -12.36 -21.98
N PHE A 432 -9.23 -13.49 -22.34
CA PHE A 432 -8.08 -14.01 -21.59
C PHE A 432 -6.83 -13.13 -21.68
N HIS A 433 -6.63 -12.43 -22.77
CA HIS A 433 -5.48 -11.52 -22.92
C HIS A 433 -5.60 -10.31 -22.02
N GLU A 434 -6.76 -9.65 -21.98
CA GLU A 434 -7.03 -8.53 -21.08
C GLU A 434 -7.03 -8.97 -19.61
N ALA A 435 -7.51 -10.19 -19.34
CA ALA A 435 -7.45 -10.78 -18.00
C ALA A 435 -6.00 -10.97 -17.54
N GLU A 436 -5.13 -11.52 -18.39
CA GLU A 436 -3.71 -11.72 -18.10
C GLU A 436 -3.00 -10.40 -17.79
N MET A 437 -3.20 -9.38 -18.62
CA MET A 437 -2.62 -8.06 -18.41
C MET A 437 -3.07 -7.45 -17.08
N SER A 438 -4.37 -7.50 -16.82
CA SER A 438 -4.95 -6.90 -15.60
C SER A 438 -4.49 -7.63 -14.33
N LEU A 439 -4.47 -8.96 -14.35
CA LEU A 439 -3.99 -9.77 -13.22
C LEU A 439 -2.49 -9.59 -12.99
N SER A 440 -1.70 -9.40 -14.05
CA SER A 440 -0.28 -9.11 -13.95
C SER A 440 -0.03 -7.75 -13.29
N GLU A 441 -0.83 -6.71 -13.63
CA GLU A 441 -0.76 -5.41 -12.97
C GLU A 441 -1.20 -5.50 -11.50
N ALA A 442 -2.25 -6.27 -11.19
CA ALA A 442 -2.66 -6.52 -9.81
C ALA A 442 -1.54 -7.20 -8.99
N ASN A 443 -0.87 -8.19 -9.59
CA ASN A 443 0.25 -8.90 -8.97
C ASN A 443 1.48 -8.00 -8.77
N ARG A 444 1.73 -7.07 -9.70
CA ARG A 444 2.81 -6.08 -9.58
C ARG A 444 2.61 -5.14 -8.38
N ILE A 445 1.36 -4.76 -8.10
CA ILE A 445 1.02 -3.89 -6.96
C ILE A 445 1.11 -4.66 -5.64
N ASN A 446 0.53 -5.87 -5.58
CA ASN A 446 0.57 -6.71 -4.38
C ASN A 446 0.74 -8.19 -4.75
N ASN A 447 1.98 -8.68 -4.70
CA ASN A 447 2.35 -10.06 -4.99
C ASN A 447 1.99 -11.07 -3.88
N HIS A 448 1.45 -10.60 -2.75
CA HIS A 448 1.01 -11.45 -1.63
C HIS A 448 -0.50 -11.73 -1.67
N ASN A 449 -1.20 -11.17 -2.64
CA ASN A 449 -2.64 -11.36 -2.77
C ASN A 449 -2.93 -12.75 -3.36
N VAL A 450 -3.55 -13.62 -2.55
CA VAL A 450 -3.84 -15.01 -2.90
C VAL A 450 -4.86 -15.14 -4.02
N ASP A 451 -5.86 -14.25 -4.04
CA ASP A 451 -6.92 -14.28 -5.05
C ASP A 451 -6.35 -13.98 -6.44
N VAL A 452 -5.37 -13.07 -6.54
CA VAL A 452 -4.67 -12.79 -7.80
C VAL A 452 -3.95 -14.04 -8.30
N TRP A 453 -3.18 -14.71 -7.45
CA TRP A 453 -2.51 -15.97 -7.81
C TRP A 453 -3.50 -17.06 -8.20
N GLY A 454 -4.63 -17.14 -7.49
CA GLY A 454 -5.70 -18.09 -7.80
C GLY A 454 -6.32 -17.88 -9.17
N TYR A 455 -6.60 -16.62 -9.56
CA TYR A 455 -7.12 -16.34 -10.90
C TYR A 455 -6.06 -16.50 -12.00
N LEU A 456 -4.79 -16.22 -11.72
CA LEU A 456 -3.69 -16.57 -12.62
C LEU A 456 -3.56 -18.09 -12.80
N CYS A 457 -3.79 -18.88 -11.75
CA CYS A 457 -3.87 -20.34 -11.87
C CYS A 457 -5.01 -20.77 -12.81
N LEU A 458 -6.23 -20.24 -12.59
CA LEU A 458 -7.37 -20.56 -13.46
C LEU A 458 -7.09 -20.18 -14.92
N LEU A 459 -6.53 -19.01 -15.15
CA LEU A 459 -6.20 -18.51 -16.48
C LEU A 459 -5.18 -19.42 -17.19
N ASN A 460 -4.08 -19.75 -16.52
CA ASN A 460 -3.02 -20.59 -17.09
C ASN A 460 -3.50 -22.03 -17.36
N MET A 461 -4.37 -22.58 -16.50
CA MET A 461 -5.02 -23.86 -16.80
C MET A 461 -5.93 -23.80 -18.01
N THR A 462 -6.72 -22.72 -18.15
CA THR A 462 -7.63 -22.54 -19.29
C THR A 462 -6.85 -22.38 -20.61
N LEU A 463 -5.65 -21.79 -20.53
CA LEU A 463 -4.74 -21.61 -21.68
C LEU A 463 -3.78 -22.81 -21.88
N GLU A 464 -3.93 -23.90 -21.13
CA GLU A 464 -3.09 -25.10 -21.17
C GLU A 464 -1.59 -24.84 -20.90
N ARG A 465 -1.27 -23.78 -20.13
CA ARG A 465 0.09 -23.38 -19.74
C ARG A 465 0.45 -24.01 -18.38
N TYR A 466 0.79 -25.28 -18.37
CA TYR A 466 0.95 -26.06 -17.14
C TYR A 466 2.18 -25.67 -16.31
N ASP A 467 3.25 -25.18 -16.92
CA ASP A 467 4.45 -24.74 -16.21
C ASP A 467 4.20 -23.44 -15.43
N GLU A 468 3.56 -22.47 -16.05
CA GLU A 468 3.17 -21.22 -15.40
C GLU A 468 2.10 -21.47 -14.32
N PHE A 469 1.17 -22.40 -14.58
CA PHE A 469 0.22 -22.84 -13.56
C PHE A 469 0.93 -23.37 -12.32
N ALA A 470 1.92 -24.26 -12.47
CA ALA A 470 2.64 -24.84 -11.34
C ALA A 470 3.36 -23.78 -10.49
N GLN A 471 3.93 -22.76 -11.14
CA GLN A 471 4.54 -21.61 -10.45
C GLN A 471 3.49 -20.80 -9.68
N CYS A 472 2.41 -20.38 -10.34
CA CYS A 472 1.33 -19.62 -9.70
C CYS A 472 0.70 -20.39 -8.54
N TYR A 473 0.51 -21.71 -8.69
CA TYR A 473 -0.06 -22.57 -7.65
C TYR A 473 0.87 -22.68 -6.44
N THR A 474 2.18 -22.75 -6.65
CA THR A 474 3.17 -22.76 -5.57
C THR A 474 3.12 -21.45 -4.76
N GLU A 475 3.02 -20.31 -5.43
CA GLU A 475 2.87 -19.01 -4.75
C GLU A 475 1.52 -18.90 -4.02
N MET A 476 0.43 -19.36 -4.64
CA MET A 476 -0.89 -19.38 -4.01
C MET A 476 -0.90 -20.18 -2.70
N ILE A 477 -0.23 -21.36 -2.67
CA ILE A 477 -0.17 -22.21 -1.47
C ILE A 477 0.59 -21.53 -0.33
N LYS A 478 1.65 -20.77 -0.61
CA LYS A 478 2.39 -20.05 0.43
C LYS A 478 1.49 -19.15 1.27
N TYR A 479 0.48 -18.56 0.65
CA TYR A 479 -0.42 -17.58 1.27
C TYR A 479 -1.86 -18.11 1.43
N GLN A 480 -2.10 -19.42 1.30
CA GLN A 480 -3.44 -20.02 1.27
C GLN A 480 -4.33 -19.67 2.49
N ASN A 481 -3.72 -19.37 3.65
CA ASN A 481 -4.46 -18.99 4.85
C ASN A 481 -5.22 -17.67 4.69
N ASN A 482 -4.80 -16.84 3.73
CA ASN A 482 -5.38 -15.52 3.43
C ASN A 482 -6.41 -15.58 2.30
N LEU A 483 -6.74 -16.77 1.78
CA LEU A 483 -7.71 -16.93 0.69
C LEU A 483 -9.12 -16.54 1.16
N LYS A 484 -9.69 -15.54 0.53
CA LYS A 484 -11.03 -15.01 0.83
C LYS A 484 -12.12 -15.78 0.08
N ASP A 485 -11.85 -16.08 -1.19
CA ASP A 485 -12.81 -16.78 -2.05
C ASP A 485 -12.61 -18.31 -2.00
N ARG A 486 -13.37 -18.96 -1.10
CA ARG A 486 -13.40 -20.43 -1.04
C ARG A 486 -13.92 -21.07 -2.33
N LYS A 487 -14.72 -20.38 -3.13
CA LYS A 487 -15.21 -20.87 -4.42
C LYS A 487 -14.09 -20.94 -5.44
N LEU A 488 -13.14 -20.00 -5.39
CA LEU A 488 -11.96 -19.98 -6.24
C LEU A 488 -11.14 -21.25 -6.06
N TRP A 489 -10.86 -21.65 -4.82
CA TRP A 489 -10.14 -22.90 -4.51
C TRP A 489 -10.87 -24.11 -5.08
N LEU A 490 -12.19 -24.18 -4.91
CA LEU A 490 -12.99 -25.27 -5.43
C LEU A 490 -12.96 -25.30 -6.97
N ARG A 491 -13.01 -24.14 -7.63
CA ARG A 491 -12.89 -24.05 -9.09
C ARG A 491 -11.54 -24.60 -9.57
N ILE A 492 -10.43 -24.19 -8.95
CA ILE A 492 -9.08 -24.66 -9.29
C ILE A 492 -8.99 -26.18 -9.09
N THR A 493 -9.42 -26.70 -7.95
CA THR A 493 -9.33 -28.14 -7.66
C THR A 493 -10.22 -29.00 -8.58
N ASN A 494 -11.39 -28.50 -8.97
CA ASN A 494 -12.27 -29.18 -9.92
C ASN A 494 -11.66 -29.20 -11.33
N LEU A 495 -11.03 -28.10 -11.74
CA LEU A 495 -10.35 -28.01 -13.03
C LEU A 495 -9.14 -28.95 -13.09
N MET A 496 -8.33 -29.02 -12.01
CA MET A 496 -7.22 -29.96 -11.87
C MET A 496 -7.69 -31.41 -12.02
N LYS A 497 -8.80 -31.77 -11.37
CA LYS A 497 -9.39 -33.11 -11.50
C LYS A 497 -9.91 -33.38 -12.90
N ALA A 498 -10.57 -32.41 -13.53
CA ALA A 498 -11.11 -32.57 -14.90
C ALA A 498 -10.01 -32.77 -15.95
N LEU A 499 -8.84 -32.16 -15.74
CA LEU A 499 -7.69 -32.28 -16.64
C LEU A 499 -6.70 -33.39 -16.23
N ASP A 500 -7.01 -34.15 -15.19
CA ASP A 500 -6.14 -35.20 -14.58
C ASP A 500 -4.71 -34.69 -14.33
N TYR A 501 -4.59 -33.42 -13.90
CA TYR A 501 -3.33 -32.75 -13.68
C TYR A 501 -3.06 -32.54 -12.18
N ALA A 502 -1.88 -32.97 -11.73
CA ALA A 502 -1.38 -32.68 -10.38
C ALA A 502 -0.03 -31.99 -10.47
N PRO A 503 0.15 -30.80 -9.86
CA PRO A 503 1.42 -30.10 -9.88
C PRO A 503 2.52 -30.93 -9.19
N PRO A 504 3.78 -30.83 -9.65
CA PRO A 504 4.88 -31.69 -9.19
C PRO A 504 5.11 -31.64 -7.67
N ASN A 505 4.82 -30.55 -7.00
CA ASN A 505 4.99 -30.39 -5.55
C ASN A 505 3.97 -31.17 -4.71
N LEU A 506 2.81 -31.55 -5.25
CA LEU A 506 1.82 -32.40 -4.58
C LEU A 506 2.19 -33.90 -4.68
N LYS A 507 2.95 -34.30 -5.70
CA LYS A 507 3.41 -35.70 -5.86
C LYS A 507 4.44 -36.05 -4.81
N GLN A 508 5.30 -35.13 -4.36
CA GLN A 508 6.30 -35.37 -3.34
C GLN A 508 5.72 -35.51 -1.91
N ALA A 509 4.56 -34.91 -1.63
CA ALA A 509 3.90 -35.01 -0.32
C ALA A 509 3.17 -36.36 -0.13
N ASN A 510 2.76 -37.03 -1.20
CA ASN A 510 2.08 -38.33 -1.14
C ASN A 510 3.03 -39.52 -1.21
N ASP A 511 4.23 -39.37 -1.73
CA ASP A 511 5.24 -40.44 -1.81
C ASP A 511 6.12 -40.55 -0.55
N GLY A 512 6.02 -39.62 0.40
CA GLY A 512 6.74 -39.61 1.67
C GLY A 512 6.01 -40.30 2.86
N GLY A 513 4.86 -40.91 2.60
CA GLY A 513 3.99 -41.52 3.63
C GLY A 513 3.65 -42.98 3.36
N SER A 514 4.64 -43.81 2.99
CA SER A 514 4.50 -45.27 2.96
C SER A 514 5.63 -45.93 3.74
#